data_64ed1be35fd18889edf8ef3ed77b9d4a
#
_entry.id   64ed1be35fd18889edf8ef3ed77b9d4a
#
_cell.length_a   1.000
_cell.length_b   1.000
_cell.length_c   1.000
_cell.angle_alpha   90.00
_cell.angle_beta   90.00
_cell.angle_gamma   90.00
#
_symmetry.space_group_name_H-M   'P 1'
#
loop_
_entity.id
_entity.type
_entity.pdbx_description
1 polymer ?
#
loop_
_entity_poly.entity_id
_entity_poly.type
_entity_poly.pdbx_seq_one_letter_code
_entity_poly.pdbx_strand_id
1 'polypeptide(L)'
;MKNNTKKLLCILLAIAAAVCVIFACFMLTKHKQTDSASSAAASVSQFGSVADFDYEAFDYSDGLDENGYWSGIKALDYVTLPEDFGSIALKENDLNPTEDELQQQVDNLLNQYTSSQPVTGRSAQSGDVANIDYTGTVDGVAFTGGTATGYDLTLGSGSFIDGFEDQIIGHNVGDTFDVTVTFPDGYGDSTDAEGNTITLSGKEAVFSVTLNSISESVTPELTDEWVDSNFGTSDDLHTADQLRSYLNDALYATNYENAIVDYLMSNSTFKELPSEITSYYIRKIGRAHV
;
A
#
# COMPACT_ATOMS: atom_id res chain seq x y z
N MET A 1 -37.93 6.22 -12.66
CA MET A 1 -37.06 6.73 -13.73
C MET A 1 -36.16 7.93 -13.32
N LYS A 2 -36.50 8.77 -12.35
CA LYS A 2 -35.66 9.94 -11.95
C LYS A 2 -34.40 9.60 -11.10
N ASN A 3 -34.33 8.41 -10.52
CA ASN A 3 -33.20 8.06 -9.65
C ASN A 3 -32.00 7.46 -10.41
N ASN A 4 -32.26 6.81 -11.55
CA ASN A 4 -31.20 6.20 -12.37
C ASN A 4 -30.42 7.25 -13.18
N THR A 5 -31.09 8.34 -13.57
CA THR A 5 -30.43 9.46 -14.30
C THR A 5 -29.43 10.22 -13.41
N LYS A 6 -29.71 10.34 -12.09
CA LYS A 6 -28.77 10.97 -11.15
C LYS A 6 -27.57 10.06 -10.85
N LYS A 7 -27.79 8.74 -10.72
CA LYS A 7 -26.69 7.76 -10.56
C LYS A 7 -25.80 7.74 -11.82
N LEU A 8 -26.41 7.74 -13.00
CA LEU A 8 -25.67 7.78 -14.27
C LEU A 8 -24.86 9.07 -14.42
N LEU A 9 -25.40 10.22 -13.98
CA LEU A 9 -24.71 11.51 -14.01
C LEU A 9 -23.53 11.56 -13.00
N CYS A 10 -23.67 10.95 -11.82
CA CYS A 10 -22.58 10.83 -10.84
C CYS A 10 -21.47 9.91 -11.35
N ILE A 11 -21.82 8.81 -12.02
CA ILE A 11 -20.86 7.88 -12.64
C ILE A 11 -20.11 8.59 -13.78
N LEU A 12 -20.80 9.35 -14.63
CA LEU A 12 -20.18 10.12 -15.71
C LEU A 12 -19.23 11.21 -15.19
N LEU A 13 -19.55 11.84 -14.05
CA LEU A 13 -18.69 12.85 -13.41
C LEU A 13 -17.46 12.19 -12.75
N ALA A 14 -17.62 11.01 -12.15
CA ALA A 14 -16.50 10.24 -11.59
C ALA A 14 -15.56 9.73 -12.69
N ILE A 15 -16.09 9.26 -13.83
CA ILE A 15 -15.30 8.85 -15.00
C ILE A 15 -14.53 10.04 -15.57
N ALA A 16 -15.12 11.23 -15.66
CA ALA A 16 -14.42 12.42 -16.15
C ALA A 16 -13.25 12.83 -15.25
N ALA A 17 -13.37 12.68 -13.93
CA ALA A 17 -12.30 12.93 -12.98
C ALA A 17 -11.20 11.85 -13.04
N ALA A 18 -11.59 10.57 -13.16
CA ALA A 18 -10.66 9.43 -13.28
C ALA A 18 -9.87 9.49 -14.60
N VAL A 19 -10.51 9.86 -15.72
CA VAL A 19 -9.85 10.03 -17.03
C VAL A 19 -8.73 11.07 -16.96
N CYS A 20 -8.90 12.17 -16.21
CA CYS A 20 -7.85 13.17 -16.04
C CYS A 20 -6.65 12.67 -15.26
N VAL A 21 -6.86 11.84 -14.23
CA VAL A 21 -5.78 11.25 -13.40
C VAL A 21 -5.07 10.12 -14.15
N ILE A 22 -5.82 9.24 -14.82
CA ILE A 22 -5.28 8.14 -15.63
C ILE A 22 -4.52 8.68 -16.85
N PHE A 23 -4.98 9.77 -17.45
CA PHE A 23 -4.28 10.43 -18.57
C PHE A 23 -2.89 10.93 -18.16
N ALA A 24 -2.75 11.53 -16.97
CA ALA A 24 -1.45 11.94 -16.45
C ALA A 24 -0.52 10.72 -16.21
N CYS A 25 -1.06 9.62 -15.65
CA CYS A 25 -0.32 8.37 -15.46
C CYS A 25 0.03 7.68 -16.79
N PHE A 26 -0.87 7.66 -17.77
CA PHE A 26 -0.65 7.02 -19.07
C PHE A 26 0.41 7.74 -19.92
N MET A 27 0.44 9.06 -19.89
CA MET A 27 1.52 9.82 -20.57
C MET A 27 2.88 9.54 -19.96
N LEU A 28 2.94 9.34 -18.62
CA LEU A 28 4.16 8.93 -17.91
C LEU A 28 4.58 7.49 -18.24
N THR A 29 3.63 6.56 -18.47
CA THR A 29 3.95 5.16 -18.78
C THR A 29 4.25 4.91 -20.25
N LYS A 30 3.58 5.61 -21.19
CA LYS A 30 3.87 5.48 -22.63
C LYS A 30 5.26 6.00 -22.99
N HIS A 31 5.79 6.98 -22.24
CA HIS A 31 7.17 7.46 -22.38
C HIS A 31 8.21 6.45 -21.88
N LYS A 32 7.78 5.42 -21.13
CA LYS A 32 8.66 4.40 -20.55
C LYS A 32 8.89 3.18 -21.46
N GLN A 33 8.18 3.07 -22.58
CA GLN A 33 8.23 1.89 -23.46
C GLN A 33 9.12 2.07 -24.72
N THR A 34 9.67 3.26 -24.93
CA THR A 34 10.70 3.49 -25.95
C THR A 34 11.86 4.24 -25.32
N ASP A 35 12.95 3.52 -25.12
CA ASP A 35 14.28 3.95 -24.67
C ASP A 35 14.57 3.99 -23.18
N SER A 36 15.56 3.19 -22.85
CA SER A 36 16.53 3.17 -21.74
C SER A 36 16.41 4.24 -20.64
N ALA A 37 16.71 3.83 -19.43
CA ALA A 37 16.80 4.59 -18.18
C ALA A 37 17.51 5.97 -18.22
N SER A 38 18.09 6.37 -19.34
CA SER A 38 18.75 7.68 -19.52
C SER A 38 17.78 8.81 -19.90
N SER A 39 16.60 8.50 -20.49
CA SER A 39 15.66 9.55 -20.94
C SER A 39 14.71 10.01 -19.83
N ALA A 40 14.43 9.15 -18.84
CA ALA A 40 13.63 9.53 -17.68
C ALA A 40 14.35 10.55 -16.77
N ALA A 41 15.68 10.41 -16.63
CA ALA A 41 16.51 11.38 -15.90
C ALA A 41 16.62 12.73 -16.63
N ALA A 42 16.59 12.72 -17.97
CA ALA A 42 16.66 13.96 -18.78
C ALA A 42 15.34 14.75 -18.75
N SER A 43 14.18 14.09 -18.69
CA SER A 43 12.89 14.78 -18.59
C SER A 43 12.65 15.41 -17.20
N VAL A 44 13.15 14.77 -16.13
CA VAL A 44 13.09 15.33 -14.76
C VAL A 44 14.01 16.55 -14.63
N SER A 45 15.16 16.58 -15.31
CA SER A 45 16.07 17.72 -15.29
C SER A 45 15.53 18.98 -15.98
N GLN A 46 14.54 18.85 -16.86
CA GLN A 46 13.90 19.97 -17.54
C GLN A 46 12.96 20.79 -16.64
N PHE A 47 12.47 20.17 -15.54
CA PHE A 47 11.54 20.80 -14.59
C PHE A 47 12.18 21.22 -13.25
N GLY A 48 13.50 21.17 -13.14
CA GLY A 48 14.23 21.41 -11.90
C GLY A 48 14.25 20.19 -10.97
N SER A 49 15.19 20.16 -10.04
CA SER A 49 15.24 19.11 -9.01
C SER A 49 13.99 19.20 -8.11
N VAL A 50 13.35 18.06 -7.84
CA VAL A 50 12.23 17.98 -6.86
C VAL A 50 12.68 18.47 -5.47
N ALA A 51 13.99 18.36 -5.17
CA ALA A 51 14.60 18.81 -3.92
C ALA A 51 14.65 20.36 -3.77
N ASP A 52 14.59 21.11 -4.88
CA ASP A 52 14.68 22.58 -4.87
C ASP A 52 13.30 23.26 -4.96
N PHE A 53 12.22 22.46 -4.93
CA PHE A 53 10.86 22.97 -5.06
C PHE A 53 10.25 23.32 -3.70
N ASP A 54 9.87 24.59 -3.53
CA ASP A 54 9.18 25.06 -2.33
C ASP A 54 7.70 24.64 -2.34
N TYR A 55 7.41 23.50 -1.70
CA TYR A 55 6.05 22.95 -1.59
C TYR A 55 5.16 23.77 -0.66
N GLU A 56 5.71 24.55 0.27
CA GLU A 56 4.93 25.38 1.20
C GLU A 56 4.40 26.64 0.50
N ALA A 57 5.14 27.16 -0.46
CA ALA A 57 4.75 28.32 -1.27
C ALA A 57 3.89 27.94 -2.49
N PHE A 58 3.66 26.64 -2.76
CA PHE A 58 2.89 26.19 -3.91
C PHE A 58 1.39 26.28 -3.64
N ASP A 59 0.70 27.17 -4.36
CA ASP A 59 -0.76 27.27 -4.33
C ASP A 59 -1.41 26.21 -5.23
N TYR A 60 -2.05 25.23 -4.60
CA TYR A 60 -2.76 24.15 -5.31
C TYR A 60 -4.07 24.59 -5.96
N SER A 61 -4.51 25.82 -5.75
CA SER A 61 -5.66 26.41 -6.42
C SER A 61 -5.30 27.29 -7.61
N ASP A 62 -4.00 27.58 -7.79
CA ASP A 62 -3.53 28.43 -8.88
C ASP A 62 -3.87 27.82 -10.25
N GLY A 63 -4.51 28.63 -11.10
CA GLY A 63 -4.99 28.19 -12.42
C GLY A 63 -6.33 27.43 -12.39
N LEU A 64 -6.92 27.16 -11.21
CA LEU A 64 -8.23 26.51 -11.10
C LEU A 64 -9.37 27.53 -10.91
N ASP A 65 -10.56 27.14 -11.35
CA ASP A 65 -11.80 27.89 -11.09
C ASP A 65 -12.41 27.49 -9.71
N GLU A 66 -13.53 28.10 -9.36
CA GLU A 66 -14.24 27.85 -8.09
C GLU A 66 -14.73 26.40 -7.91
N ASN A 67 -14.79 25.61 -8.98
CA ASN A 67 -15.18 24.20 -8.99
C ASN A 67 -13.95 23.26 -9.02
N GLY A 68 -12.74 23.82 -9.04
CA GLY A 68 -11.49 23.06 -9.10
C GLY A 68 -11.10 22.59 -10.50
N TYR A 69 -11.68 23.17 -11.57
CA TYR A 69 -11.30 22.91 -12.96
C TYR A 69 -10.32 23.97 -13.47
N TRP A 70 -9.48 23.59 -14.42
CA TRP A 70 -8.55 24.52 -15.08
C TRP A 70 -9.29 25.65 -15.78
N SER A 71 -9.02 26.88 -15.36
CA SER A 71 -9.63 28.07 -15.92
C SER A 71 -9.28 28.23 -17.42
N GLY A 72 -10.31 28.36 -18.24
CA GLY A 72 -10.15 28.54 -19.68
C GLY A 72 -9.77 27.29 -20.47
N ILE A 73 -9.62 26.13 -19.82
CA ILE A 73 -9.33 24.85 -20.46
C ILE A 73 -10.62 24.05 -20.64
N LYS A 74 -10.90 23.62 -21.85
CA LYS A 74 -12.01 22.70 -22.15
C LYS A 74 -11.42 21.36 -22.57
N ALA A 75 -11.74 20.30 -21.84
CA ALA A 75 -11.22 18.93 -22.11
C ALA A 75 -11.43 18.51 -23.57
N LEU A 76 -12.59 18.82 -24.16
CA LEU A 76 -12.91 18.48 -25.57
C LEU A 76 -12.06 19.22 -26.61
N ASP A 77 -11.30 20.25 -26.23
CA ASP A 77 -10.34 20.88 -27.14
C ASP A 77 -9.07 20.05 -27.29
N TYR A 78 -8.81 19.14 -26.32
CA TYR A 78 -7.63 18.30 -26.23
C TYR A 78 -7.90 16.81 -26.44
N VAL A 79 -9.17 16.38 -26.33
CA VAL A 79 -9.58 14.99 -26.50
C VAL A 79 -10.65 14.89 -27.57
N THR A 80 -10.43 14.04 -28.56
CA THR A 80 -11.48 13.63 -29.51
C THR A 80 -11.96 12.25 -29.13
N LEU A 81 -13.20 12.15 -28.67
CA LEU A 81 -13.83 10.87 -28.29
C LEU A 81 -14.16 10.03 -29.51
N PRO A 82 -14.25 8.68 -29.38
CA PRO A 82 -14.69 7.81 -30.45
C PRO A 82 -16.14 8.11 -30.87
N GLU A 83 -16.49 7.85 -32.14
CA GLU A 83 -17.82 8.15 -32.69
C GLU A 83 -18.96 7.41 -31.96
N ASP A 84 -18.68 6.24 -31.42
CA ASP A 84 -19.62 5.39 -30.67
C ASP A 84 -19.60 5.63 -29.14
N PHE A 85 -19.00 6.74 -28.68
CA PHE A 85 -18.92 7.08 -27.26
C PHE A 85 -20.25 6.93 -26.49
N GLY A 86 -21.38 7.23 -27.14
CA GLY A 86 -22.72 7.10 -26.54
C GLY A 86 -23.28 5.67 -26.53
N SER A 87 -22.60 4.68 -27.14
CA SER A 87 -23.09 3.33 -27.34
C SER A 87 -21.95 2.28 -27.39
N ILE A 88 -20.99 2.42 -26.48
CA ILE A 88 -19.83 1.51 -26.38
C ILE A 88 -20.32 0.08 -26.15
N ALA A 89 -19.96 -0.84 -27.04
CA ALA A 89 -20.27 -2.26 -26.94
C ALA A 89 -19.14 -2.97 -26.17
N LEU A 90 -19.37 -3.30 -24.91
CA LEU A 90 -18.48 -4.11 -24.10
C LEU A 90 -18.83 -5.61 -24.23
N LYS A 91 -17.84 -6.47 -24.14
CA LYS A 91 -18.05 -7.91 -24.13
C LYS A 91 -18.37 -8.36 -22.71
N GLU A 92 -19.53 -8.99 -22.54
CA GLU A 92 -19.99 -9.45 -21.23
C GLU A 92 -19.00 -10.39 -20.53
N ASN A 93 -18.31 -11.23 -21.29
CA ASN A 93 -17.29 -12.16 -20.73
C ASN A 93 -16.08 -11.43 -20.12
N ASP A 94 -15.76 -10.23 -20.59
CA ASP A 94 -14.64 -9.44 -20.09
C ASP A 94 -15.03 -8.65 -18.80
N LEU A 95 -16.32 -8.65 -18.47
CA LEU A 95 -16.87 -7.92 -17.31
C LEU A 95 -17.10 -8.84 -16.11
N ASN A 96 -17.38 -10.12 -16.35
CA ASN A 96 -17.66 -11.07 -15.28
C ASN A 96 -16.38 -11.40 -14.52
N PRO A 97 -16.35 -11.21 -13.19
CA PRO A 97 -15.22 -11.62 -12.38
C PRO A 97 -14.96 -13.13 -12.51
N THR A 98 -13.70 -13.51 -12.49
CA THR A 98 -13.30 -14.90 -12.36
C THR A 98 -13.43 -15.35 -10.90
N GLU A 99 -13.53 -16.67 -10.67
CA GLU A 99 -13.55 -17.22 -9.30
C GLU A 99 -12.28 -16.87 -8.52
N ASP A 100 -11.13 -16.83 -9.19
CA ASP A 100 -9.85 -16.45 -8.58
C ASP A 100 -9.87 -14.97 -8.11
N GLU A 101 -10.40 -14.06 -8.92
CA GLU A 101 -10.55 -12.65 -8.55
C GLU A 101 -11.51 -12.48 -7.36
N LEU A 102 -12.63 -13.20 -7.40
CA LEU A 102 -13.58 -13.18 -6.29
C LEU A 102 -12.96 -13.73 -5.01
N GLN A 103 -12.24 -14.86 -5.08
CA GLN A 103 -11.57 -15.43 -3.93
C GLN A 103 -10.51 -14.48 -3.38
N GLN A 104 -9.73 -13.83 -4.24
CA GLN A 104 -8.76 -12.83 -3.80
C GLN A 104 -9.41 -11.65 -3.07
N GLN A 105 -10.60 -11.20 -3.49
CA GLN A 105 -11.33 -10.14 -2.77
C GLN A 105 -11.83 -10.63 -1.41
N VAL A 106 -12.29 -11.87 -1.32
CA VAL A 106 -12.67 -12.49 -0.04
C VAL A 106 -11.46 -12.55 0.89
N ASP A 107 -10.32 -13.05 0.41
CA ASP A 107 -9.10 -13.16 1.21
C ASP A 107 -8.60 -11.78 1.67
N ASN A 108 -8.62 -10.78 0.78
CA ASN A 108 -8.27 -9.41 1.11
C ASN A 108 -9.19 -8.81 2.18
N LEU A 109 -10.49 -9.09 2.10
CA LEU A 109 -11.46 -8.66 3.11
C LEU A 109 -11.18 -9.33 4.45
N LEU A 110 -11.06 -10.66 4.49
CA LEU A 110 -10.78 -11.42 5.72
C LEU A 110 -9.47 -10.98 6.38
N ASN A 111 -8.45 -10.69 5.60
CA ASN A 111 -7.17 -10.18 6.10
C ASN A 111 -7.28 -8.83 6.83
N GLN A 112 -8.25 -7.98 6.47
CA GLN A 112 -8.51 -6.72 7.21
C GLN A 112 -9.10 -6.98 8.60
N TYR A 113 -9.68 -8.16 8.84
CA TYR A 113 -10.24 -8.59 10.12
C TYR A 113 -9.30 -9.55 10.88
N THR A 114 -8.05 -9.69 10.43
CA THR A 114 -7.03 -10.42 11.17
C THR A 114 -6.84 -9.78 12.54
N SER A 115 -6.88 -10.58 13.57
CA SER A 115 -6.73 -10.14 14.96
C SER A 115 -5.58 -10.88 15.64
N SER A 116 -4.92 -10.21 16.59
CA SER A 116 -3.91 -10.82 17.43
C SER A 116 -4.59 -11.59 18.58
N GLN A 117 -4.27 -12.88 18.71
CA GLN A 117 -4.78 -13.75 19.76
C GLN A 117 -3.64 -14.20 20.67
N PRO A 118 -3.80 -14.09 22.01
CA PRO A 118 -2.76 -14.56 22.93
C PRO A 118 -2.62 -16.07 22.84
N VAL A 119 -1.37 -16.53 22.75
CA VAL A 119 -1.02 -17.96 22.72
C VAL A 119 -0.61 -18.40 24.10
N THR A 120 -1.21 -19.51 24.57
CA THR A 120 -0.87 -20.15 25.86
C THR A 120 -0.66 -21.64 25.66
N GLY A 121 0.23 -22.22 26.47
CA GLY A 121 0.42 -23.68 26.52
C GLY A 121 1.31 -24.28 25.42
N ARG A 122 1.95 -23.44 24.61
CA ARG A 122 3.02 -23.86 23.67
C ARG A 122 4.17 -22.87 23.67
N SER A 123 5.31 -23.31 23.16
CA SER A 123 6.46 -22.45 22.89
C SER A 123 6.27 -21.58 21.65
N ALA A 124 7.10 -20.54 21.51
CA ALA A 124 7.15 -19.64 20.37
C ALA A 124 7.47 -20.38 19.07
N GLN A 125 6.80 -19.97 17.99
CA GLN A 125 6.95 -20.53 16.64
C GLN A 125 7.15 -19.41 15.61
N SER A 126 7.64 -19.77 14.43
CA SER A 126 7.71 -18.84 13.30
C SER A 126 6.32 -18.34 12.95
N GLY A 127 6.19 -17.04 12.72
CA GLY A 127 4.92 -16.34 12.47
C GLY A 127 4.26 -15.77 13.72
N ASP A 128 4.65 -16.18 14.92
CA ASP A 128 4.16 -15.57 16.15
C ASP A 128 4.70 -14.15 16.34
N VAL A 129 3.94 -13.33 17.04
CA VAL A 129 4.43 -12.07 17.59
C VAL A 129 4.87 -12.32 19.02
N ALA A 130 6.19 -12.27 19.25
CA ALA A 130 6.80 -12.39 20.55
C ALA A 130 6.98 -11.01 21.18
N ASN A 131 6.37 -10.78 22.35
CA ASN A 131 6.66 -9.61 23.16
C ASN A 131 7.87 -9.90 24.01
N ILE A 132 8.97 -9.15 23.81
CA ILE A 132 10.25 -9.41 24.41
C ILE A 132 10.82 -8.18 25.13
N ASP A 133 11.58 -8.44 26.20
CA ASP A 133 12.57 -7.53 26.72
C ASP A 133 13.94 -8.03 26.27
N TYR A 134 14.83 -7.14 25.87
CA TYR A 134 16.18 -7.54 25.53
C TYR A 134 17.23 -6.49 25.94
N THR A 135 18.43 -6.96 26.25
CA THR A 135 19.61 -6.13 26.50
C THR A 135 20.80 -6.74 25.82
N GLY A 136 21.32 -6.06 24.80
CA GLY A 136 22.47 -6.48 24.00
C GLY A 136 23.78 -5.88 24.49
N THR A 137 24.82 -6.70 24.43
CA THR A 137 26.19 -6.31 24.76
C THR A 137 27.16 -6.79 23.68
N VAL A 138 28.19 -5.99 23.40
CA VAL A 138 29.37 -6.38 22.60
C VAL A 138 30.59 -6.29 23.51
N ASP A 139 31.38 -7.37 23.57
CA ASP A 139 32.53 -7.50 24.51
C ASP A 139 32.14 -7.20 25.97
N GLY A 140 30.87 -7.49 26.35
CA GLY A 140 30.31 -7.25 27.69
C GLY A 140 29.83 -5.82 27.96
N VAL A 141 29.92 -4.93 27.01
CA VAL A 141 29.47 -3.52 27.11
C VAL A 141 28.14 -3.33 26.39
N ALA A 142 27.15 -2.80 27.10
CA ALA A 142 25.86 -2.47 26.50
C ALA A 142 25.99 -1.26 25.56
N PHE A 143 25.21 -1.26 24.47
CA PHE A 143 25.26 -0.22 23.43
C PHE A 143 23.88 0.40 23.19
N THR A 144 23.88 1.63 22.74
CA THR A 144 22.67 2.38 22.40
C THR A 144 21.93 1.68 21.27
N GLY A 145 20.61 1.47 21.43
CA GLY A 145 19.78 0.71 20.50
C GLY A 145 19.80 -0.80 20.73
N GLY A 146 20.69 -1.32 21.61
CA GLY A 146 20.75 -2.73 21.99
C GLY A 146 19.77 -3.13 23.09
N THR A 147 18.94 -2.23 23.61
CA THR A 147 18.02 -2.52 24.72
C THR A 147 16.61 -2.03 24.43
N ALA A 148 15.63 -2.87 24.69
CA ALA A 148 14.22 -2.50 24.70
C ALA A 148 13.44 -3.35 25.73
N THR A 149 12.26 -2.85 26.11
CA THR A 149 11.29 -3.56 26.96
C THR A 149 9.93 -3.55 26.28
N GLY A 150 9.22 -4.69 26.32
CA GLY A 150 7.90 -4.84 25.75
C GLY A 150 7.87 -4.69 24.22
N TYR A 151 8.95 -5.07 23.53
CA TYR A 151 9.04 -4.97 22.08
C TYR A 151 8.31 -6.13 21.42
N ASP A 152 7.38 -5.83 20.50
CA ASP A 152 6.67 -6.83 19.72
C ASP A 152 7.45 -7.18 18.46
N LEU A 153 7.93 -8.41 18.38
CA LEU A 153 8.74 -8.95 17.30
C LEU A 153 8.01 -10.11 16.61
N THR A 154 7.75 -9.97 15.31
CA THR A 154 7.22 -11.09 14.51
C THR A 154 8.37 -12.04 14.18
N LEU A 155 8.30 -13.27 14.67
CA LEU A 155 9.33 -14.28 14.45
C LEU A 155 9.32 -14.78 13.00
N GLY A 156 10.47 -14.70 12.34
CA GLY A 156 10.63 -15.05 10.92
C GLY A 156 10.39 -13.87 9.97
N SER A 157 10.22 -12.65 10.50
CA SER A 157 10.05 -11.43 9.67
C SER A 157 11.36 -10.94 9.04
N GLY A 158 12.51 -11.32 9.61
CA GLY A 158 13.82 -10.82 9.20
C GLY A 158 14.05 -9.35 9.54
N SER A 159 13.31 -8.79 10.52
CA SER A 159 13.46 -7.41 10.96
C SER A 159 14.63 -7.20 11.93
N PHE A 160 15.12 -8.28 12.53
CA PHE A 160 16.32 -8.29 13.36
C PHE A 160 17.52 -8.88 12.61
N ILE A 161 18.69 -8.81 13.24
CA ILE A 161 19.94 -9.41 12.72
C ILE A 161 19.73 -10.92 12.54
N ASP A 162 20.29 -11.44 11.46
CA ASP A 162 20.18 -12.86 11.10
C ASP A 162 20.49 -13.78 12.29
N GLY A 163 19.60 -14.73 12.53
CA GLY A 163 19.69 -15.70 13.62
C GLY A 163 19.18 -15.22 14.98
N PHE A 164 18.74 -13.97 15.12
CA PHE A 164 18.14 -13.47 16.37
C PHE A 164 16.76 -14.09 16.60
N GLU A 165 15.88 -13.99 15.61
CA GLU A 165 14.50 -14.46 15.68
C GLU A 165 14.44 -16.00 15.81
N ASP A 166 15.32 -16.70 15.10
CA ASP A 166 15.39 -18.17 15.13
C ASP A 166 15.72 -18.73 16.51
N GLN A 167 16.53 -18.00 17.30
CA GLN A 167 16.90 -18.43 18.65
C GLN A 167 15.80 -18.22 19.68
N ILE A 168 14.78 -17.41 19.38
CA ILE A 168 13.60 -17.23 20.25
C ILE A 168 12.59 -18.37 20.05
N ILE A 169 12.56 -18.95 18.84
CA ILE A 169 11.68 -20.06 18.51
C ILE A 169 11.98 -21.26 19.40
N GLY A 170 10.94 -21.84 20.00
CA GLY A 170 11.04 -22.98 20.92
C GLY A 170 11.09 -22.63 22.41
N HIS A 171 11.31 -21.35 22.75
CA HIS A 171 11.24 -20.88 24.14
C HIS A 171 9.79 -20.66 24.59
N ASN A 172 9.57 -20.75 25.89
CA ASN A 172 8.27 -20.57 26.51
C ASN A 172 8.13 -19.17 27.09
N VAL A 173 6.89 -18.69 27.22
CA VAL A 173 6.58 -17.46 27.93
C VAL A 173 7.14 -17.52 29.36
N GLY A 174 7.87 -16.48 29.75
CA GLY A 174 8.57 -16.36 31.02
C GLY A 174 10.04 -16.82 31.01
N ASP A 175 10.50 -17.45 29.93
CA ASP A 175 11.92 -17.82 29.81
C ASP A 175 12.78 -16.57 29.63
N THR A 176 13.97 -16.61 30.26
CA THR A 176 15.08 -15.66 30.02
C THR A 176 16.28 -16.43 29.53
N PHE A 177 16.84 -16.03 28.40
CA PHE A 177 17.92 -16.76 27.72
C PHE A 177 18.81 -15.79 26.93
N ASP A 178 20.00 -16.28 26.56
CA ASP A 178 20.92 -15.49 25.75
C ASP A 178 20.76 -15.84 24.27
N VAL A 179 20.68 -14.81 23.45
CA VAL A 179 20.69 -14.88 21.98
C VAL A 179 22.02 -14.32 21.49
N THR A 180 22.80 -15.13 20.78
CA THR A 180 24.11 -14.72 20.26
C THR A 180 24.03 -14.55 18.74
N VAL A 181 24.38 -13.36 18.24
CA VAL A 181 24.39 -13.02 16.82
C VAL A 181 25.67 -12.29 16.44
N THR A 182 25.99 -12.26 15.15
CA THR A 182 27.11 -11.49 14.63
C THR A 182 26.58 -10.35 13.77
N PHE A 183 26.97 -9.12 14.07
CA PHE A 183 26.63 -7.98 13.23
C PHE A 183 27.25 -8.12 11.84
N PRO A 184 26.51 -7.84 10.74
CA PRO A 184 27.08 -7.90 9.40
C PRO A 184 28.22 -6.91 9.22
N ASP A 185 29.13 -7.20 8.27
CA ASP A 185 30.17 -6.28 7.87
C ASP A 185 29.59 -4.96 7.36
N GLY A 186 30.16 -3.85 7.83
CA GLY A 186 29.67 -2.50 7.45
C GLY A 186 28.49 -2.01 8.31
N TYR A 187 28.09 -2.74 9.35
CA TYR A 187 27.11 -2.23 10.30
C TYR A 187 27.63 -0.99 11.01
N GLY A 188 26.77 0.01 11.23
CA GLY A 188 27.15 1.28 11.84
C GLY A 188 27.64 1.14 13.29
N ASP A 189 28.56 2.00 13.70
CA ASP A 189 29.01 2.08 15.09
C ASP A 189 27.87 2.59 16.00
N SER A 190 27.94 2.20 17.29
CA SER A 190 27.04 2.69 18.33
C SER A 190 27.86 3.35 19.47
N THR A 191 27.19 3.67 20.57
CA THR A 191 27.84 4.26 21.77
C THR A 191 27.42 3.52 23.03
N ASP A 192 28.31 3.51 24.04
CA ASP A 192 27.94 3.09 25.40
C ASP A 192 27.20 4.21 26.16
N ALA A 193 26.87 3.96 27.42
CA ALA A 193 26.18 4.91 28.29
C ALA A 193 27.03 6.18 28.60
N GLU A 194 28.34 6.07 28.51
CA GLU A 194 29.32 7.16 28.71
C GLU A 194 29.60 7.95 27.42
N GLY A 195 29.03 7.52 26.26
CA GLY A 195 29.21 8.16 24.97
C GLY A 195 30.47 7.71 24.20
N ASN A 196 31.14 6.64 24.65
CA ASN A 196 32.28 6.07 23.90
C ASN A 196 31.76 5.26 22.70
N THR A 197 32.47 5.33 21.59
CA THR A 197 32.13 4.59 20.37
C THR A 197 32.32 3.09 20.59
N ILE A 198 31.32 2.30 20.21
CA ILE A 198 31.36 0.85 20.13
C ILE A 198 31.24 0.45 18.66
N THR A 199 32.25 -0.22 18.13
CA THR A 199 32.22 -0.78 16.78
C THR A 199 31.40 -2.06 16.81
N LEU A 200 30.35 -2.11 15.99
CA LEU A 200 29.45 -3.25 15.87
C LEU A 200 29.77 -4.13 14.65
N SER A 201 30.31 -3.55 13.57
CA SER A 201 30.62 -4.26 12.32
C SER A 201 31.46 -5.53 12.55
N GLY A 202 30.95 -6.68 12.13
CA GLY A 202 31.59 -7.99 12.26
C GLY A 202 31.74 -8.50 13.70
N LYS A 203 31.16 -7.82 14.69
CA LYS A 203 31.25 -8.18 16.10
C LYS A 203 30.15 -9.14 16.51
N GLU A 204 30.53 -10.09 17.38
CA GLU A 204 29.58 -10.92 18.12
C GLU A 204 28.90 -10.06 19.20
N ALA A 205 27.59 -10.17 19.29
CA ALA A 205 26.76 -9.56 20.32
C ALA A 205 25.97 -10.63 21.06
N VAL A 206 25.86 -10.48 22.37
CA VAL A 206 25.02 -11.32 23.21
C VAL A 206 23.86 -10.48 23.75
N PHE A 207 22.66 -10.94 23.48
CA PHE A 207 21.41 -10.33 23.96
C PHE A 207 20.80 -11.22 25.04
N SER A 208 20.66 -10.71 26.25
CA SER A 208 19.81 -11.34 27.25
C SER A 208 18.36 -11.01 26.91
N VAL A 209 17.56 -12.01 26.58
CA VAL A 209 16.18 -11.87 26.10
C VAL A 209 15.22 -12.50 27.10
N THR A 210 14.15 -11.80 27.45
CA THR A 210 13.02 -12.34 28.21
C THR A 210 11.79 -12.38 27.33
N LEU A 211 11.16 -13.55 27.19
CA LEU A 211 9.92 -13.71 26.42
C LEU A 211 8.70 -13.46 27.32
N ASN A 212 8.08 -12.30 27.17
CA ASN A 212 6.98 -11.84 28.03
C ASN A 212 5.63 -12.46 27.67
N SER A 213 5.34 -12.53 26.36
CA SER A 213 4.10 -13.11 25.84
C SER A 213 4.26 -13.51 24.38
N ILE A 214 3.36 -14.36 23.92
CA ILE A 214 3.26 -14.77 22.52
C ILE A 214 1.83 -14.50 22.08
N SER A 215 1.68 -13.97 20.87
CA SER A 215 0.39 -13.89 20.19
C SER A 215 0.54 -14.38 18.74
N GLU A 216 -0.56 -14.87 18.20
CA GLU A 216 -0.63 -15.27 16.78
C GLU A 216 -1.65 -14.42 16.04
N SER A 217 -1.38 -14.18 14.76
CA SER A 217 -2.32 -13.51 13.87
C SER A 217 -3.34 -14.53 13.36
N VAL A 218 -4.60 -14.33 13.70
CA VAL A 218 -5.71 -15.20 13.28
C VAL A 218 -6.58 -14.45 12.30
N THR A 219 -6.55 -14.87 11.03
CA THR A 219 -7.50 -14.41 10.02
C THR A 219 -8.78 -15.24 10.16
N PRO A 220 -9.97 -14.61 10.25
CA PRO A 220 -11.22 -15.35 10.40
C PRO A 220 -11.52 -16.18 9.16
N GLU A 221 -12.29 -17.25 9.36
CA GLU A 221 -12.88 -18.01 8.26
C GLU A 221 -14.18 -17.34 7.79
N LEU A 222 -14.47 -17.43 6.50
CA LEU A 222 -15.72 -16.95 5.92
C LEU A 222 -16.87 -17.92 6.29
N THR A 223 -17.56 -17.61 7.36
CA THR A 223 -18.77 -18.36 7.81
C THR A 223 -19.99 -17.44 7.84
N ASP A 224 -21.19 -18.03 7.83
CA ASP A 224 -22.43 -17.26 7.93
C ASP A 224 -22.47 -16.46 9.24
N GLU A 225 -22.06 -17.07 10.37
CA GLU A 225 -22.01 -16.38 11.67
C GLU A 225 -21.06 -15.20 11.66
N TRP A 226 -19.92 -15.34 10.98
CA TRP A 226 -18.96 -14.23 10.87
C TRP A 226 -19.53 -13.10 10.02
N VAL A 227 -20.19 -13.41 8.90
CA VAL A 227 -20.84 -12.40 8.03
C VAL A 227 -21.95 -11.69 8.76
N ASP A 228 -22.87 -12.43 9.42
CA ASP A 228 -23.97 -11.85 10.17
C ASP A 228 -23.48 -10.92 11.29
N SER A 229 -22.43 -11.33 12.00
CA SER A 229 -21.83 -10.54 13.08
C SER A 229 -21.20 -9.23 12.64
N ASN A 230 -20.60 -9.20 11.44
CA ASN A 230 -19.84 -8.04 10.94
C ASN A 230 -20.65 -7.14 9.99
N PHE A 231 -21.60 -7.70 9.23
CA PHE A 231 -22.32 -7.00 8.16
C PHE A 231 -23.85 -7.10 8.28
N GLY A 232 -24.38 -7.96 9.16
CA GLY A 232 -25.82 -8.18 9.30
C GLY A 232 -26.60 -6.92 9.66
N THR A 233 -26.04 -6.05 10.51
CA THR A 233 -26.71 -4.81 10.94
C THR A 233 -26.49 -3.64 9.99
N SER A 234 -25.30 -3.55 9.36
CA SER A 234 -24.93 -2.39 8.52
C SER A 234 -25.34 -2.56 7.07
N ASP A 235 -25.23 -3.79 6.54
CA ASP A 235 -25.31 -4.05 5.10
C ASP A 235 -26.39 -5.11 4.75
N ASP A 236 -27.11 -5.63 5.73
CA ASP A 236 -28.15 -6.67 5.59
C ASP A 236 -27.60 -7.96 4.95
N LEU A 237 -26.31 -8.29 5.25
CA LEU A 237 -25.65 -9.50 4.79
C LEU A 237 -25.53 -10.50 5.95
N HIS A 238 -26.11 -11.67 5.78
CA HIS A 238 -26.23 -12.67 6.85
C HIS A 238 -25.56 -14.01 6.52
N THR A 239 -25.11 -14.20 5.28
CA THR A 239 -24.48 -15.46 4.85
C THR A 239 -23.23 -15.22 4.00
N ALA A 240 -22.33 -16.20 3.99
CA ALA A 240 -21.14 -16.20 3.16
C ALA A 240 -21.48 -16.05 1.66
N ASP A 241 -22.56 -16.69 1.21
CA ASP A 241 -23.03 -16.58 -0.17
C ASP A 241 -23.54 -15.17 -0.51
N GLN A 242 -24.23 -14.50 0.41
CA GLN A 242 -24.64 -13.10 0.21
C GLN A 242 -23.43 -12.17 0.12
N LEU A 243 -22.42 -12.35 0.97
CA LEU A 243 -21.19 -11.55 0.90
C LEU A 243 -20.42 -11.81 -0.40
N ARG A 244 -20.30 -13.08 -0.83
CA ARG A 244 -19.68 -13.41 -2.13
C ARG A 244 -20.42 -12.76 -3.30
N SER A 245 -21.76 -12.80 -3.28
CA SER A 245 -22.57 -12.13 -4.32
C SER A 245 -22.35 -10.62 -4.33
N TYR A 246 -22.31 -9.98 -3.16
CA TYR A 246 -22.03 -8.55 -3.04
C TYR A 246 -20.65 -8.17 -3.58
N LEU A 247 -19.61 -8.95 -3.24
CA LEU A 247 -18.25 -8.73 -3.74
C LEU A 247 -18.16 -8.98 -5.25
N ASN A 248 -18.87 -9.98 -5.76
CA ASN A 248 -18.93 -10.24 -7.21
C ASN A 248 -19.57 -9.06 -7.97
N ASP A 249 -20.67 -8.51 -7.46
CA ASP A 249 -21.34 -7.37 -8.08
C ASP A 249 -20.46 -6.10 -8.03
N ALA A 250 -19.70 -5.92 -6.95
CA ALA A 250 -18.74 -4.82 -6.81
C ALA A 250 -17.57 -4.97 -7.80
N LEU A 251 -17.03 -6.18 -7.96
CA LEU A 251 -16.00 -6.48 -8.95
C LEU A 251 -16.51 -6.27 -10.38
N TYR A 252 -17.73 -6.78 -10.68
CA TYR A 252 -18.35 -6.55 -12.00
C TYR A 252 -18.47 -5.06 -12.30
N ALA A 253 -18.93 -4.25 -11.34
CA ALA A 253 -19.02 -2.81 -11.50
C ALA A 253 -17.64 -2.17 -11.78
N THR A 254 -16.61 -2.61 -11.08
CA THR A 254 -15.22 -2.16 -11.28
C THR A 254 -14.70 -2.56 -12.67
N ASN A 255 -14.93 -3.80 -13.08
CA ASN A 255 -14.52 -4.28 -14.42
C ASN A 255 -15.25 -3.52 -15.52
N TYR A 256 -16.53 -3.21 -15.31
CA TYR A 256 -17.32 -2.39 -16.24
C TYR A 256 -16.75 -0.98 -16.38
N GLU A 257 -16.42 -0.32 -15.28
CA GLU A 257 -15.81 1.01 -15.29
C GLU A 257 -14.42 0.98 -15.97
N ASN A 258 -13.59 0.01 -15.63
CA ASN A 258 -12.27 -0.16 -16.23
C ASN A 258 -12.36 -0.42 -17.74
N ALA A 259 -13.26 -1.30 -18.17
CA ALA A 259 -13.45 -1.59 -19.59
C ALA A 259 -13.88 -0.37 -20.41
N ILE A 260 -14.74 0.51 -19.83
CA ILE A 260 -15.11 1.78 -20.45
C ILE A 260 -13.88 2.70 -20.54
N VAL A 261 -13.12 2.84 -19.47
CA VAL A 261 -11.93 3.67 -19.44
C VAL A 261 -10.90 3.17 -20.46
N ASP A 262 -10.62 1.89 -20.48
CA ASP A 262 -9.67 1.27 -21.43
C ASP A 262 -10.12 1.47 -22.88
N TYR A 263 -11.41 1.31 -23.14
CA TYR A 263 -11.97 1.57 -24.46
C TYR A 263 -11.77 3.03 -24.87
N LEU A 264 -12.11 3.97 -24.01
CA LEU A 264 -11.98 5.41 -24.27
C LEU A 264 -10.51 5.81 -24.46
N MET A 265 -9.62 5.29 -23.62
CA MET A 265 -8.18 5.55 -23.72
C MET A 265 -7.58 5.02 -25.03
N SER A 266 -8.04 3.85 -25.48
CA SER A 266 -7.52 3.20 -26.68
C SER A 266 -8.10 3.78 -27.98
N ASN A 267 -9.33 4.31 -27.96
CA ASN A 267 -10.04 4.75 -29.16
C ASN A 267 -10.22 6.28 -29.25
N SER A 268 -9.81 7.05 -28.25
CA SER A 268 -9.77 8.51 -28.30
C SER A 268 -8.46 9.03 -28.86
N THR A 269 -8.50 10.23 -29.43
CA THR A 269 -7.29 10.94 -29.85
C THR A 269 -7.01 12.07 -28.89
N PHE A 270 -5.76 12.15 -28.42
CA PHE A 270 -5.33 13.14 -27.44
C PHE A 270 -4.34 14.13 -28.07
N LYS A 271 -4.50 15.40 -27.79
CA LYS A 271 -3.54 16.46 -28.09
C LYS A 271 -2.64 16.69 -26.86
N GLU A 272 -1.49 17.30 -27.09
CA GLU A 272 -0.60 17.74 -26.02
C GLU A 272 -1.29 18.75 -25.12
N LEU A 273 -1.20 18.55 -23.81
CA LEU A 273 -1.75 19.46 -22.81
C LEU A 273 -0.81 20.68 -22.62
N PRO A 274 -1.36 21.84 -22.22
CA PRO A 274 -0.53 22.97 -21.80
C PRO A 274 0.47 22.55 -20.71
N SER A 275 1.68 23.11 -20.84
CA SER A 275 2.80 22.76 -19.92
C SER A 275 2.50 23.06 -18.46
N GLU A 276 1.66 24.06 -18.20
CA GLU A 276 1.21 24.46 -16.86
C GLU A 276 0.46 23.32 -16.18
N ILE A 277 -0.44 22.64 -16.91
CA ILE A 277 -1.21 21.50 -16.39
C ILE A 277 -0.28 20.35 -16.09
N THR A 278 0.61 20.00 -17.02
CA THR A 278 1.55 18.91 -16.85
C THR A 278 2.48 19.15 -15.65
N SER A 279 3.01 20.37 -15.53
CA SER A 279 3.87 20.76 -14.42
C SER A 279 3.14 20.70 -13.08
N TYR A 280 1.90 21.14 -13.02
CA TYR A 280 1.07 21.05 -11.81
C TYR A 280 0.92 19.61 -11.32
N TYR A 281 0.56 18.68 -12.21
CA TYR A 281 0.35 17.29 -11.82
C TYR A 281 1.66 16.58 -11.44
N ILE A 282 2.78 16.87 -12.10
CA ILE A 282 4.10 16.35 -11.73
C ILE A 282 4.47 16.78 -10.31
N ARG A 283 4.23 18.05 -9.95
CA ARG A 283 4.50 18.58 -8.60
C ARG A 283 3.59 17.96 -7.55
N LYS A 284 2.29 17.82 -7.87
CA LYS A 284 1.31 17.19 -6.97
C LYS A 284 1.65 15.72 -6.67
N ILE A 285 2.10 14.97 -7.68
CA ILE A 285 2.55 13.57 -7.52
C ILE A 285 3.86 13.51 -6.73
N GLY A 286 4.82 14.41 -7.01
CA GLY A 286 6.11 14.46 -6.31
C GLY A 286 5.95 14.64 -4.79
N ARG A 287 4.97 15.46 -4.34
CA ARG A 287 4.69 15.63 -2.91
C ARG A 287 4.15 14.36 -2.23
N ALA A 288 3.47 13.50 -2.96
CA ALA A 288 2.91 12.26 -2.39
C ALA A 288 4.00 11.21 -2.09
N HIS A 289 5.25 11.45 -2.51
CA HIS A 289 6.39 10.54 -2.34
C HIS A 289 7.52 11.13 -1.49
N VAL A 290 7.32 12.28 -0.85
CA VAL A 290 8.17 12.90 0.16
C VAL A 290 7.46 12.83 1.50
#